data_35240769915db8ec83861f7ff6a74082
#
_entry.id   35240769915db8ec83861f7ff6a74082
#
_cell.length_a   1.000
_cell.length_b   1.000
_cell.length_c   1.000
_cell.angle_alpha   90.00
_cell.angle_beta   90.00
_cell.angle_gamma   90.00
#
_symmetry.space_group_name_H-M   'P 1'
#
loop_
_entity.id
_entity.type
_entity.pdbx_description
1 polymer ?
#
loop_
_entity_poly.entity_id
_entity_poly.type
_entity_poly.pdbx_seq_one_letter_code
_entity_poly.pdbx_strand_id
1 'polypeptide(L)'
;MSMIRVENLTFAYPSSYDNIFENVNFQIDTDWKLGFIGRNGRGKTTFLNLLLGKYEYHGKIQASVQFDYFPYPVSNKNRLTADILSEVCPLAEEWELLRELSYLEVRDDVLWRPFFTLSNGEQTKVLLAALFLNDGHFLLIDEPTNHLDMKARETVSAYLKRKKGFILVSHDRCFLDGCVDHILSINRSNIEVQSGNFSTWFTNFQRQQEFE
;
A
#
# COMPACT_ATOMS: atom_id res chain seq x y z
N MET A 1 -13.74 1.43 16.01
CA MET A 1 -13.26 1.78 14.65
C MET A 1 -12.11 2.75 14.77
N SER A 2 -10.99 2.39 14.20
CA SER A 2 -9.84 3.28 14.11
C SER A 2 -9.91 4.08 12.82
N MET A 3 -9.54 5.35 12.90
CA MET A 3 -9.61 6.27 11.77
C MET A 3 -8.26 6.93 11.52
N ILE A 4 -7.95 7.12 10.25
CA ILE A 4 -6.90 8.04 9.82
C ILE A 4 -7.58 9.32 9.36
N ARG A 5 -7.28 10.44 10.01
CA ARG A 5 -7.89 11.73 9.72
C ARG A 5 -6.84 12.70 9.22
N VAL A 6 -7.11 13.30 8.09
CA VAL A 6 -6.29 14.35 7.49
C VAL A 6 -7.06 15.66 7.52
N GLU A 7 -6.48 16.69 8.13
CA GLU A 7 -7.11 18.00 8.32
C GLU A 7 -6.18 19.10 7.80
N ASN A 8 -6.70 19.89 6.87
CA ASN A 8 -6.01 21.06 6.30
C ASN A 8 -4.59 20.80 5.83
N LEU A 9 -4.35 19.62 5.26
CA LEU A 9 -3.03 19.22 4.78
C LEU A 9 -2.62 20.11 3.61
N THR A 10 -1.52 20.83 3.79
CA THR A 10 -0.88 21.64 2.76
C THR A 10 0.60 21.28 2.71
N PHE A 11 1.09 20.98 1.52
CA PHE A 11 2.48 20.59 1.32
C PHE A 11 3.02 21.08 -0.02
N ALA A 12 4.22 21.62 0.01
CA ALA A 12 5.08 21.89 -1.15
C ALA A 12 6.50 21.43 -0.85
N TYR A 13 7.22 20.99 -1.87
CA TYR A 13 8.65 20.71 -1.70
C TYR A 13 9.43 22.00 -1.47
N PRO A 14 10.53 21.99 -0.66
CA PRO A 14 11.30 23.18 -0.33
C PRO A 14 11.83 23.95 -1.54
N SER A 15 12.00 23.26 -2.67
CA SER A 15 12.48 23.84 -3.94
C SER A 15 11.37 24.26 -4.92
N SER A 16 10.12 24.12 -4.50
CA SER A 16 8.96 24.40 -5.37
C SER A 16 8.08 25.50 -4.80
N TYR A 17 7.61 26.37 -5.65
CA TYR A 17 6.60 27.38 -5.29
C TYR A 17 5.16 26.84 -5.39
N ASP A 18 4.99 25.70 -6.05
CA ASP A 18 3.68 25.10 -6.25
C ASP A 18 3.34 24.09 -5.15
N ASN A 19 2.16 24.22 -4.56
CA ASN A 19 1.64 23.24 -3.61
C ASN A 19 1.30 21.93 -4.32
N ILE A 20 1.80 20.83 -3.77
CA ILE A 20 1.38 19.47 -4.18
C ILE A 20 0.00 19.17 -3.61
N PHE A 21 -0.22 19.54 -2.33
CA PHE A 21 -1.50 19.45 -1.64
C PHE A 21 -1.86 20.80 -1.03
N GLU A 22 -3.14 21.14 -1.06
CA GLU A 22 -3.64 22.40 -0.53
C GLU A 22 -4.97 22.18 0.19
N ASN A 23 -4.97 22.44 1.51
CA ASN A 23 -6.14 22.32 2.38
C ASN A 23 -6.91 21.00 2.22
N VAL A 24 -6.19 19.89 2.17
CA VAL A 24 -6.77 18.56 1.98
C VAL A 24 -7.41 18.07 3.28
N ASN A 25 -8.66 17.64 3.20
CA ASN A 25 -9.43 17.10 4.32
C ASN A 25 -10.12 15.81 3.91
N PHE A 26 -9.86 14.72 4.61
CA PHE A 26 -10.58 13.47 4.47
C PHE A 26 -10.35 12.55 5.68
N GLN A 27 -11.18 11.52 5.76
CA GLN A 27 -11.06 10.46 6.76
C GLN A 27 -11.12 9.11 6.06
N ILE A 28 -10.34 8.16 6.54
CA ILE A 28 -10.38 6.76 6.12
C ILE A 28 -10.45 5.85 7.33
N ASP A 29 -11.23 4.77 7.21
CA ASP A 29 -11.24 3.70 8.20
C ASP A 29 -10.00 2.82 8.00
N THR A 30 -9.36 2.44 9.11
CA THR A 30 -8.16 1.59 9.05
C THR A 30 -8.42 0.15 8.58
N ASP A 31 -9.68 -0.25 8.43
CA ASP A 31 -10.07 -1.54 7.85
C ASP A 31 -10.31 -1.49 6.33
N TRP A 32 -10.32 -0.30 5.74
CA TRP A 32 -10.55 -0.16 4.31
C TRP A 32 -9.37 -0.61 3.46
N LYS A 33 -9.69 -1.11 2.29
CA LYS A 33 -8.75 -1.48 1.23
C LYS A 33 -8.81 -0.39 0.15
N LEU A 34 -7.84 0.52 0.17
CA LEU A 34 -7.88 1.71 -0.68
C LEU A 34 -6.93 1.56 -1.86
N GLY A 35 -7.44 1.81 -3.05
CA GLY A 35 -6.64 2.05 -4.24
C GLY A 35 -6.33 3.54 -4.36
N PHE A 36 -5.07 3.90 -4.52
CA PHE A 36 -4.64 5.29 -4.64
C PHE A 36 -4.29 5.61 -6.09
N ILE A 37 -5.05 6.50 -6.70
CA ILE A 37 -4.95 6.85 -8.10
C ILE A 37 -4.78 8.36 -8.30
N GLY A 38 -4.19 8.75 -9.42
CA GLY A 38 -3.98 10.13 -9.79
C GLY A 38 -3.19 10.24 -11.08
N ARG A 39 -3.37 11.34 -11.80
CA ARG A 39 -2.70 11.59 -13.09
C ARG A 39 -1.18 11.78 -12.93
N ASN A 40 -0.73 12.31 -11.80
CA ASN A 40 0.68 12.61 -11.55
C ASN A 40 1.26 11.63 -10.54
N GLY A 41 2.19 10.77 -10.98
CA GLY A 41 2.88 9.79 -10.13
C GLY A 41 3.57 10.39 -8.88
N ARG A 42 3.99 11.63 -8.93
CA ARG A 42 4.67 12.32 -7.82
C ARG A 42 3.79 12.57 -6.59
N GLY A 43 2.52 12.91 -6.78
CA GLY A 43 1.60 13.20 -5.67
C GLY A 43 1.29 11.98 -4.82
N LYS A 44 1.15 10.80 -5.43
CA LYS A 44 0.88 9.55 -4.69
C LYS A 44 2.04 9.18 -3.77
N THR A 45 3.24 9.11 -4.28
CA THR A 45 4.45 8.82 -3.50
C THR A 45 4.69 9.89 -2.44
N THR A 46 4.45 11.16 -2.76
CA THR A 46 4.55 12.27 -1.80
C THR A 46 3.59 12.06 -0.62
N PHE A 47 2.33 11.73 -0.89
CA PHE A 47 1.36 11.49 0.18
C PHE A 47 1.75 10.31 1.07
N LEU A 48 2.19 9.19 0.48
CA LEU A 48 2.69 8.06 1.25
C LEU A 48 3.89 8.45 2.15
N ASN A 49 4.80 9.26 1.64
CA ASN A 49 5.93 9.76 2.42
C ASN A 49 5.50 10.71 3.55
N LEU A 50 4.44 11.50 3.36
CA LEU A 50 3.87 12.31 4.44
C LEU A 50 3.28 11.44 5.55
N LEU A 51 2.57 10.37 5.22
CA LEU A 51 2.07 9.39 6.20
C LEU A 51 3.22 8.73 6.98
N LEU A 52 4.34 8.48 6.32
CA LEU A 52 5.55 7.91 6.92
C LEU A 52 6.35 8.93 7.75
N GLY A 53 5.94 10.20 7.78
CA GLY A 53 6.64 11.23 8.54
C GLY A 53 7.96 11.69 7.94
N LYS A 54 8.20 11.49 6.64
CA LYS A 54 9.46 11.85 5.97
C LYS A 54 9.61 13.34 5.66
N TYR A 55 8.50 14.08 5.65
CA TYR A 55 8.47 15.51 5.34
C TYR A 55 7.65 16.27 6.36
N GLU A 56 8.04 17.52 6.60
CA GLU A 56 7.22 18.47 7.36
C GLU A 56 6.10 19.02 6.47
N TYR A 57 4.94 19.25 7.06
CA TYR A 57 3.75 19.73 6.35
C TYR A 57 2.94 20.64 7.25
N HIS A 58 2.06 21.45 6.66
CA HIS A 58 1.05 22.22 7.37
C HIS A 58 -0.26 21.42 7.46
N GLY A 59 -0.97 21.57 8.58
CA GLY A 59 -2.17 20.81 8.86
C GLY A 59 -1.90 19.67 9.84
N LYS A 60 -2.76 18.67 9.82
CA LYS A 60 -2.71 17.58 10.80
C LYS A 60 -3.06 16.24 10.18
N ILE A 61 -2.27 15.23 10.49
CA ILE A 61 -2.56 13.83 10.21
C ILE A 61 -2.65 13.11 11.55
N GLN A 62 -3.84 12.58 11.88
CA GLN A 62 -4.09 11.81 13.09
C GLN A 62 -4.35 10.37 12.73
N ALA A 63 -3.59 9.46 13.32
CA ALA A 63 -3.76 8.03 13.15
C ALA A 63 -3.43 7.31 14.45
N SER A 64 -4.23 6.29 14.78
CA SER A 64 -3.96 5.36 15.91
C SER A 64 -3.12 4.16 15.49
N VAL A 65 -2.74 4.08 14.22
CA VAL A 65 -1.95 3.00 13.63
C VAL A 65 -0.56 3.48 13.28
N GLN A 66 0.38 2.53 13.21
CA GLN A 66 1.69 2.77 12.61
C GLN A 66 1.63 2.44 11.11
N PHE A 67 2.37 3.19 10.31
CA PHE A 67 2.43 2.97 8.87
C PHE A 67 3.67 2.15 8.52
N ASP A 68 3.47 1.04 7.81
CA ASP A 68 4.53 0.27 7.17
C ASP A 68 4.50 0.52 5.66
N TYR A 69 5.64 0.36 5.02
CA TYR A 69 5.79 0.61 3.59
C TYR A 69 6.32 -0.62 2.86
N PHE A 70 5.70 -0.93 1.74
CA PHE A 70 6.21 -1.88 0.76
C PHE A 70 6.56 -1.13 -0.54
N PRO A 71 7.72 -1.33 -1.15
CA PRO A 71 8.70 -2.39 -0.90
C PRO A 71 9.57 -2.15 0.36
N TYR A 72 9.75 -3.22 1.12
CA TYR A 72 10.62 -3.19 2.31
C TYR A 72 12.09 -3.26 1.87
N PRO A 73 12.96 -2.33 2.32
CA PRO A 73 14.36 -2.32 1.92
C PRO A 73 15.16 -3.41 2.64
N VAL A 74 15.53 -4.46 1.91
CA VAL A 74 16.40 -5.52 2.42
C VAL A 74 17.85 -5.13 2.20
N SER A 75 18.56 -4.83 3.28
CA SER A 75 19.96 -4.35 3.23
C SER A 75 20.97 -5.44 2.84
N ASN A 76 20.76 -6.66 3.31
CA ASN A 76 21.63 -7.80 3.03
C ASN A 76 20.81 -9.01 2.58
N LYS A 77 20.76 -9.21 1.28
CA LYS A 77 20.02 -10.31 0.66
C LYS A 77 20.70 -11.69 0.78
N ASN A 78 21.91 -11.76 1.29
CA ASN A 78 22.62 -13.02 1.54
C ASN A 78 22.13 -13.72 2.83
N ARG A 79 21.38 -13.02 3.67
CA ARG A 79 20.83 -13.57 4.90
C ARG A 79 19.71 -14.55 4.60
N LEU A 80 19.44 -15.45 5.55
CA LEU A 80 18.29 -16.33 5.47
C LEU A 80 16.99 -15.53 5.43
N THR A 81 16.08 -15.97 4.60
CA THR A 81 14.75 -15.33 4.47
C THR A 81 14.04 -15.27 5.81
N ALA A 82 14.05 -16.33 6.59
CA ALA A 82 13.44 -16.36 7.93
C ALA A 82 13.99 -15.26 8.85
N ASP A 83 15.28 -14.98 8.81
CA ASP A 83 15.90 -13.93 9.64
C ASP A 83 15.44 -12.52 9.21
N ILE A 84 15.36 -12.28 7.90
CA ILE A 84 14.86 -11.02 7.36
C ILE A 84 13.39 -10.81 7.75
N LEU A 85 12.55 -11.83 7.59
CA LEU A 85 11.14 -11.73 7.93
C LEU A 85 10.91 -11.56 9.44
N SER A 86 11.75 -12.13 10.27
CA SER A 86 11.73 -11.91 11.73
C SER A 86 12.01 -10.45 12.12
N GLU A 87 12.80 -9.74 11.35
CA GLU A 87 13.00 -8.29 11.54
C GLU A 87 11.77 -7.47 11.10
N VAL A 88 11.10 -7.88 10.03
CA VAL A 88 9.91 -7.22 9.52
C VAL A 88 8.72 -7.39 10.46
N CYS A 89 8.51 -8.59 10.98
CA CYS A 89 7.41 -8.94 11.90
C CYS A 89 7.95 -9.65 13.18
N PRO A 90 8.59 -8.89 14.09
CA PRO A 90 9.31 -9.49 15.23
C PRO A 90 8.42 -10.19 16.26
N LEU A 91 7.13 -9.88 16.30
CA LEU A 91 6.17 -10.47 17.22
C LEU A 91 5.39 -11.64 16.64
N ALA A 92 5.51 -11.90 15.35
CA ALA A 92 4.82 -12.99 14.69
C ALA A 92 5.49 -14.32 14.98
N GLU A 93 4.68 -15.35 15.17
CA GLU A 93 5.16 -16.73 15.32
C GLU A 93 5.37 -17.39 13.94
N GLU A 94 6.23 -18.41 13.90
CA GLU A 94 6.55 -19.11 12.65
C GLU A 94 5.30 -19.69 11.96
N TRP A 95 4.37 -20.25 12.72
CA TRP A 95 3.15 -20.84 12.16
C TRP A 95 2.23 -19.78 11.49
N GLU A 96 2.23 -18.53 11.99
CA GLU A 96 1.50 -17.43 11.37
C GLU A 96 2.10 -17.09 10.00
N LEU A 97 3.42 -17.02 9.93
CA LEU A 97 4.13 -16.77 8.69
C LEU A 97 3.90 -17.90 7.68
N LEU A 98 3.98 -19.16 8.09
CA LEU A 98 3.69 -20.31 7.23
C LEU A 98 2.26 -20.29 6.71
N ARG A 99 1.30 -19.89 7.51
CA ARG A 99 -0.10 -19.72 7.11
C ARG A 99 -0.22 -18.66 5.99
N GLU A 100 0.40 -17.49 6.18
CA GLU A 100 0.38 -16.42 5.19
C GLU A 100 1.05 -16.85 3.88
N LEU A 101 2.18 -17.54 3.96
CA LEU A 101 2.87 -18.09 2.78
C LEU A 101 2.00 -19.09 2.03
N SER A 102 1.23 -19.91 2.74
CA SER A 102 0.30 -20.85 2.10
C SER A 102 -0.79 -20.13 1.31
N TYR A 103 -1.33 -19.01 1.81
CA TYR A 103 -2.29 -18.18 1.09
C TYR A 103 -1.70 -17.55 -0.19
N LEU A 104 -0.40 -17.30 -0.18
CA LEU A 104 0.34 -16.74 -1.31
C LEU A 104 0.93 -17.82 -2.25
N GLU A 105 0.63 -19.10 -1.98
CA GLU A 105 1.16 -20.24 -2.76
C GLU A 105 2.69 -20.26 -2.80
N VAL A 106 3.33 -19.90 -1.68
CA VAL A 106 4.79 -19.96 -1.50
C VAL A 106 5.14 -21.18 -0.67
N ARG A 107 6.16 -21.92 -1.09
CA ARG A 107 6.63 -23.12 -0.39
C ARG A 107 7.39 -22.73 0.88
N ASP A 108 7.28 -23.56 1.90
CA ASP A 108 7.91 -23.33 3.22
C ASP A 108 9.44 -23.29 3.17
N ASP A 109 10.04 -23.99 2.19
CA ASP A 109 11.49 -24.08 2.04
C ASP A 109 12.18 -22.73 1.76
N VAL A 110 11.42 -21.73 1.29
CA VAL A 110 11.96 -20.39 1.07
C VAL A 110 12.50 -19.73 2.35
N LEU A 111 11.93 -20.08 3.51
CA LEU A 111 12.37 -19.54 4.81
C LEU A 111 13.82 -19.89 5.15
N TRP A 112 14.27 -21.05 4.69
CA TRP A 112 15.58 -21.63 4.99
C TRP A 112 16.61 -21.43 3.89
N ARG A 113 16.26 -20.58 2.92
CA ARG A 113 17.13 -20.19 1.82
C ARG A 113 17.56 -18.74 1.95
N PRO A 114 18.76 -18.37 1.47
CA PRO A 114 19.15 -16.97 1.34
C PRO A 114 18.14 -16.19 0.47
N PHE A 115 17.81 -14.99 0.89
CA PHE A 115 16.78 -14.18 0.24
C PHE A 115 17.05 -13.93 -1.26
N PHE A 116 18.32 -13.75 -1.65
CA PHE A 116 18.69 -13.54 -3.04
C PHE A 116 18.35 -14.74 -3.95
N THR A 117 18.19 -15.95 -3.38
CA THR A 117 17.86 -17.16 -4.15
C THR A 117 16.39 -17.25 -4.50
N LEU A 118 15.54 -16.43 -3.89
CA LEU A 118 14.12 -16.36 -4.19
C LEU A 118 13.90 -15.63 -5.51
N SER A 119 12.88 -16.06 -6.29
CA SER A 119 12.41 -15.29 -7.44
C SER A 119 11.90 -13.91 -6.99
N ASN A 120 11.83 -12.96 -7.89
CA ASN A 120 11.27 -11.63 -7.58
C ASN A 120 9.83 -11.71 -7.07
N GLY A 121 9.03 -12.62 -7.64
CA GLY A 121 7.67 -12.89 -7.16
C GLY A 121 7.63 -13.46 -5.76
N GLU A 122 8.49 -14.42 -5.44
CA GLU A 122 8.62 -14.97 -4.08
C GLU A 122 9.09 -13.91 -3.08
N GLN A 123 10.06 -13.07 -3.45
CA GLN A 123 10.52 -11.96 -2.61
C GLN A 123 9.38 -10.99 -2.26
N THR A 124 8.58 -10.60 -3.24
CA THR A 124 7.40 -9.76 -3.04
C THR A 124 6.40 -10.41 -2.09
N LYS A 125 6.08 -11.68 -2.33
CA LYS A 125 5.10 -12.42 -1.54
C LYS A 125 5.52 -12.58 -0.07
N VAL A 126 6.76 -12.96 0.20
CA VAL A 126 7.23 -13.16 1.58
C VAL A 126 7.28 -11.84 2.35
N LEU A 127 7.67 -10.74 1.72
CA LEU A 127 7.67 -9.42 2.36
C LEU A 127 6.26 -8.92 2.66
N LEU A 128 5.31 -9.09 1.74
CA LEU A 128 3.91 -8.76 1.99
C LEU A 128 3.33 -9.58 3.14
N ALA A 129 3.59 -10.89 3.16
CA ALA A 129 3.16 -11.78 4.24
C ALA A 129 3.64 -11.29 5.60
N ALA A 130 4.92 -10.98 5.72
CA ALA A 130 5.52 -10.50 6.96
C ALA A 130 4.95 -9.14 7.40
N LEU A 131 4.79 -8.20 6.47
CA LEU A 131 4.25 -6.87 6.76
C LEU A 131 2.80 -6.93 7.26
N PHE A 132 1.96 -7.82 6.72
CA PHE A 132 0.59 -7.99 7.18
C PHE A 132 0.45 -8.66 8.55
N LEU A 133 1.52 -9.25 9.07
CA LEU A 133 1.53 -9.84 10.42
C LEU A 133 1.82 -8.81 11.53
N ASN A 134 2.11 -7.56 11.20
CA ASN A 134 2.27 -6.49 12.17
C ASN A 134 0.91 -5.96 12.63
N ASP A 135 0.46 -6.41 13.80
CA ASP A 135 -0.79 -5.96 14.39
C ASP A 135 -0.76 -4.46 14.73
N GLY A 136 -1.86 -3.77 14.49
CA GLY A 136 -1.97 -2.33 14.71
C GLY A 136 -1.22 -1.47 13.69
N HIS A 137 -0.72 -2.07 12.62
CA HIS A 137 -0.09 -1.39 11.51
C HIS A 137 -1.03 -1.25 10.31
N PHE A 138 -0.82 -0.20 9.54
CA PHE A 138 -1.53 0.06 8.28
C PHE A 138 -0.52 0.09 7.15
N LEU A 139 -0.71 -0.74 6.14
CA LEU A 139 0.30 -0.97 5.10
C LEU A 139 0.11 -0.04 3.91
N LEU A 140 1.20 0.61 3.52
CA LEU A 140 1.30 1.41 2.31
C LEU A 140 2.03 0.59 1.26
N ILE A 141 1.31 0.14 0.22
CA ILE A 141 1.83 -0.78 -0.80
C ILE A 141 2.02 -0.01 -2.10
N ASP A 142 3.26 0.13 -2.52
CA ASP A 142 3.63 0.88 -3.71
C ASP A 142 4.13 -0.04 -4.82
N GLU A 143 3.35 -0.17 -5.88
CA GLU A 143 3.65 -0.95 -7.09
C GLU A 143 4.09 -2.40 -6.83
N PRO A 144 3.29 -3.22 -6.15
CA PRO A 144 3.68 -4.60 -5.82
C PRO A 144 3.70 -5.53 -7.03
N THR A 145 3.08 -5.15 -8.14
CA THR A 145 2.99 -5.95 -9.36
C THR A 145 4.22 -5.88 -10.24
N ASN A 146 5.16 -4.98 -9.95
CA ASN A 146 6.43 -4.95 -10.64
C ASN A 146 7.13 -6.32 -10.47
N HIS A 147 7.55 -6.92 -11.57
CA HIS A 147 8.21 -8.23 -11.59
C HIS A 147 7.32 -9.45 -11.25
N LEU A 148 6.01 -9.30 -11.19
CA LEU A 148 5.07 -10.42 -11.06
C LEU A 148 4.57 -10.86 -12.44
N ASP A 149 4.57 -12.18 -12.67
CA ASP A 149 3.86 -12.77 -13.80
C ASP A 149 2.33 -12.73 -13.56
N MET A 150 1.55 -13.13 -14.56
CA MET A 150 0.10 -13.08 -14.49
C MET A 150 -0.45 -13.93 -13.33
N LYS A 151 0.06 -15.14 -13.15
CA LYS A 151 -0.38 -16.03 -12.06
C LYS A 151 -0.04 -15.47 -10.69
N ALA A 152 1.14 -14.91 -10.51
CA ALA A 152 1.56 -14.28 -9.26
C ALA A 152 0.70 -13.04 -8.94
N ARG A 153 0.32 -12.24 -9.95
CA ARG A 153 -0.61 -11.10 -9.78
C ARG A 153 -1.99 -11.56 -9.30
N GLU A 154 -2.53 -12.62 -9.88
CA GLU A 154 -3.81 -13.18 -9.46
C GLU A 154 -3.75 -13.68 -8.00
N THR A 155 -2.69 -14.38 -7.64
CA THR A 155 -2.49 -14.88 -6.27
C THR A 155 -2.36 -13.74 -5.27
N VAL A 156 -1.58 -12.72 -5.57
CA VAL A 156 -1.41 -11.53 -4.69
C VAL A 156 -2.70 -10.72 -4.62
N SER A 157 -3.43 -10.55 -5.72
CA SER A 157 -4.73 -9.88 -5.72
C SER A 157 -5.74 -10.59 -4.81
N ALA A 158 -5.85 -11.92 -4.93
CA ALA A 158 -6.73 -12.73 -4.07
C ALA A 158 -6.32 -12.64 -2.59
N TYR A 159 -5.03 -12.61 -2.31
CA TYR A 159 -4.50 -12.44 -0.97
C TYR A 159 -4.86 -11.07 -0.38
N LEU A 160 -4.64 -9.97 -1.12
CA LEU A 160 -4.97 -8.62 -0.69
C LEU A 160 -6.48 -8.44 -0.48
N LYS A 161 -7.30 -9.09 -1.30
CA LYS A 161 -8.76 -9.06 -1.13
C LYS A 161 -9.21 -9.59 0.23
N ARG A 162 -8.45 -10.49 0.84
CA ARG A 162 -8.73 -11.04 2.18
C ARG A 162 -8.20 -10.17 3.31
N LYS A 163 -7.27 -9.27 3.03
CA LYS A 163 -6.64 -8.40 4.02
C LYS A 163 -7.46 -7.14 4.24
N LYS A 164 -7.13 -6.43 5.30
CA LYS A 164 -7.74 -5.14 5.65
C LYS A 164 -6.63 -4.15 5.97
N GLY A 165 -6.94 -2.87 5.81
CA GLY A 165 -6.07 -1.82 6.27
C GLY A 165 -4.84 -1.60 5.40
N PHE A 166 -5.03 -1.20 4.17
CA PHE A 166 -3.95 -0.78 3.29
C PHE A 166 -4.33 0.30 2.29
N ILE A 167 -3.34 1.03 1.84
CA ILE A 167 -3.39 1.86 0.64
C ILE A 167 -2.50 1.20 -0.42
N LEU A 168 -3.05 0.97 -1.60
CA LEU A 168 -2.38 0.33 -2.73
C LEU A 168 -2.21 1.32 -3.87
N VAL A 169 -0.97 1.54 -4.30
CA VAL A 169 -0.63 2.24 -5.53
C VAL A 169 -0.26 1.22 -6.59
N SER A 170 -0.95 1.22 -7.71
CA SER A 170 -0.63 0.38 -8.85
C SER A 170 -1.09 1.02 -10.16
N HIS A 171 -0.32 0.82 -11.22
CA HIS A 171 -0.72 1.16 -12.59
C HIS A 171 -1.58 0.07 -13.24
N ASP A 172 -1.63 -1.11 -12.64
CA ASP A 172 -2.45 -2.22 -13.10
C ASP A 172 -3.89 -2.07 -12.60
N ARG A 173 -4.76 -1.63 -13.49
CA ARG A 173 -6.18 -1.37 -13.19
C ARG A 173 -6.95 -2.63 -12.81
N CYS A 174 -6.66 -3.74 -13.49
CA CYS A 174 -7.29 -5.03 -13.18
C CYS A 174 -6.89 -5.51 -11.79
N PHE A 175 -5.63 -5.32 -11.42
CA PHE A 175 -5.13 -5.65 -10.09
C PHE A 175 -5.82 -4.83 -9.01
N LEU A 176 -5.92 -3.51 -9.18
CA LEU A 176 -6.65 -2.62 -8.26
C LEU A 176 -8.12 -3.04 -8.13
N ASP A 177 -8.79 -3.27 -9.24
CA ASP A 177 -10.22 -3.62 -9.26
C ASP A 177 -10.51 -4.91 -8.49
N GLY A 178 -9.57 -5.85 -8.54
CA GLY A 178 -9.70 -7.14 -7.87
C GLY A 178 -9.53 -7.13 -6.36
N CYS A 179 -8.97 -6.09 -5.76
CA CYS A 179 -8.58 -6.15 -4.35
C CYS A 179 -8.97 -4.95 -3.47
N VAL A 180 -9.51 -3.86 -4.05
CA VAL A 180 -9.87 -2.65 -3.28
C VAL A 180 -11.37 -2.46 -3.17
N ASP A 181 -11.81 -1.80 -2.10
CA ASP A 181 -13.20 -1.44 -1.83
C ASP A 181 -13.45 0.07 -1.74
N HIS A 182 -12.39 0.87 -1.71
CA HIS A 182 -12.43 2.33 -1.73
C HIS A 182 -11.34 2.88 -2.64
N ILE A 183 -11.55 4.07 -3.15
CA ILE A 183 -10.58 4.78 -3.99
C ILE A 183 -10.22 6.11 -3.34
N LEU A 184 -8.91 6.35 -3.20
CA LEU A 184 -8.32 7.66 -2.99
C LEU A 184 -7.91 8.22 -4.34
N SER A 185 -8.41 9.39 -4.72
CA SER A 185 -8.04 10.03 -5.99
C SER A 185 -7.45 11.41 -5.76
N ILE A 186 -6.34 11.68 -6.45
CA ILE A 186 -5.76 13.02 -6.50
C ILE A 186 -6.39 13.76 -7.68
N ASN A 187 -7.06 14.87 -7.36
CA ASN A 187 -7.58 15.81 -8.33
C ASN A 187 -6.94 17.19 -8.09
N ARG A 188 -6.05 17.60 -8.98
CA ARG A 188 -5.21 18.79 -8.82
C ARG A 188 -4.38 18.71 -7.53
N SER A 189 -4.66 19.56 -6.55
CA SER A 189 -3.99 19.58 -5.24
C SER A 189 -4.85 19.01 -4.09
N ASN A 190 -5.98 18.38 -4.41
CA ASN A 190 -6.89 17.79 -3.44
C ASN A 190 -6.91 16.25 -3.54
N ILE A 191 -7.27 15.60 -2.43
CA ILE A 191 -7.47 14.14 -2.36
C ILE A 191 -8.93 13.90 -1.96
N GLU A 192 -9.59 13.02 -2.70
CA GLU A 192 -10.97 12.62 -2.47
C GLU A 192 -11.06 11.12 -2.21
N VAL A 193 -12.01 10.72 -1.35
CA VAL A 193 -12.28 9.33 -1.01
C VAL A 193 -13.65 8.94 -1.57
N GLN A 194 -13.71 7.84 -2.30
CA GLN A 194 -14.95 7.28 -2.82
C GLN A 194 -15.06 5.80 -2.47
N SER A 195 -16.27 5.36 -2.13
CA SER A 195 -16.58 3.94 -1.97
C SER A 195 -16.68 3.26 -3.33
N GLY A 196 -16.24 2.02 -3.40
CA GLY A 196 -16.27 1.19 -4.59
C GLY A 196 -14.87 0.84 -5.11
N ASN A 197 -14.84 0.03 -6.16
CA ASN A 197 -13.60 -0.35 -6.84
C ASN A 197 -13.20 0.66 -7.93
N PHE A 198 -12.11 0.36 -8.64
CA PHE A 198 -11.63 1.21 -9.72
C PHE A 198 -12.66 1.40 -10.84
N SER A 199 -13.36 0.34 -11.24
CA SER A 199 -14.37 0.40 -12.31
C SER A 199 -15.54 1.31 -11.95
N THR A 200 -16.02 1.26 -10.71
CA THR A 200 -17.07 2.15 -10.20
C THR A 200 -16.59 3.59 -10.18
N TRP A 201 -15.40 3.85 -9.68
CA TRP A 201 -14.81 5.19 -9.66
C TRP A 201 -14.67 5.75 -11.07
N PHE A 202 -14.14 4.95 -12.01
CA PHE A 202 -13.91 5.39 -13.38
C PHE A 202 -15.21 5.76 -14.11
N THR A 203 -16.27 4.97 -13.89
CA THR A 203 -17.59 5.27 -14.43
C THR A 203 -18.14 6.61 -13.90
N ASN A 204 -18.00 6.84 -12.60
CA ASN A 204 -18.43 8.10 -11.98
C ASN A 204 -17.61 9.30 -12.49
N PHE A 205 -16.31 9.11 -12.64
CA PHE A 205 -15.41 10.14 -13.16
C PHE A 205 -15.74 10.53 -14.61
N GLN A 206 -16.03 9.55 -15.48
CA GLN A 206 -16.46 9.82 -16.85
C GLN A 206 -17.76 10.62 -16.90
N ARG A 207 -18.74 10.23 -16.08
CA ARG A 207 -20.01 10.98 -16.00
C ARG A 207 -19.81 12.43 -15.57
N GLN A 208 -18.96 12.69 -14.61
CA GLN A 208 -18.68 14.06 -14.18
C GLN A 208 -18.06 14.90 -15.29
N GLN A 209 -17.16 14.33 -16.11
CA GLN A 209 -16.56 15.04 -17.23
C GLN A 209 -17.53 15.32 -18.41
N GLU A 210 -18.58 14.53 -18.55
CA GLU A 210 -19.62 14.75 -19.56
C GLU A 210 -20.58 15.90 -19.19
N PHE A 211 -20.63 16.30 -17.92
CA PHE A 211 -21.47 17.39 -17.41
C PHE A 211 -20.74 18.72 -17.20
N GLU A 212 -19.42 18.78 -17.38
CA GLU A 212 -18.62 20.02 -17.42
C GLU A 212 -18.39 20.50 -18.87
#